data_65c357bb4c7483fddc607a30347fc5af
#
_entry.id   65c357bb4c7483fddc607a30347fc5af
#
_cell.length_a   1.000
_cell.length_b   1.000
_cell.length_c   1.000
_cell.angle_alpha   90.00
_cell.angle_beta   90.00
_cell.angle_gamma   90.00
#
_symmetry.space_group_name_H-M   'P 1'
#
loop_
_entity.id
_entity.type
_entity.pdbx_description
1 polymer ?
#
loop_
_entity_poly.entity_id
_entity_poly.type
_entity_poly.pdbx_seq_one_letter_code
_entity_poly.pdbx_strand_id
1 'polypeptide(L)'
;MRAFAVLACAFAFAVVVAPAARADAMRCGSKLIRDGDTQSAVRSLCGEPTDVQQRTILRHPYFDFHGNIYSYGDGYVEVPVEVWTYNFGPYKLMRRVRFVDGLVEEIETLGYGYHAEETPAPERRDTYR
;
A
#
# COMPACT_ATOMS: atom_id res chain seq x y z
N MET A 1 1.35 -65.67 -26.39
CA MET A 1 1.14 -64.98 -25.13
C MET A 1 1.66 -63.55 -25.29
N ARG A 2 0.73 -62.61 -25.37
CA ARG A 2 1.06 -61.19 -25.63
C ARG A 2 0.97 -60.44 -24.28
N ALA A 3 2.12 -60.02 -23.76
CA ALA A 3 2.21 -59.22 -22.58
C ALA A 3 1.95 -57.74 -22.95
N PHE A 4 0.84 -57.18 -22.50
CA PHE A 4 0.58 -55.75 -22.61
C PHE A 4 1.26 -55.04 -21.44
N ALA A 5 2.33 -54.30 -21.75
CA ALA A 5 2.95 -53.39 -20.82
C ALA A 5 2.09 -52.10 -20.77
N VAL A 6 1.39 -51.89 -19.67
CA VAL A 6 0.66 -50.65 -19.38
C VAL A 6 1.66 -49.65 -18.82
N LEU A 7 2.05 -48.70 -19.65
CA LEU A 7 2.89 -47.58 -19.25
C LEU A 7 2.01 -46.52 -18.54
N ALA A 8 2.01 -46.56 -17.22
CA ALA A 8 1.32 -45.53 -16.40
C ALA A 8 2.15 -44.25 -16.41
N CYS A 9 1.76 -43.24 -17.24
CA CYS A 9 2.26 -41.91 -17.17
C CYS A 9 1.67 -41.20 -15.95
N ALA A 10 2.42 -41.16 -14.85
CA ALA A 10 2.12 -40.34 -13.70
C ALA A 10 2.45 -38.89 -14.04
N PHE A 11 1.44 -38.10 -14.44
CA PHE A 11 1.56 -36.66 -14.63
C PHE A 11 1.53 -36.02 -13.24
N ALA A 12 2.71 -35.72 -12.69
CA ALA A 12 2.85 -34.98 -11.47
C ALA A 12 2.47 -33.50 -11.77
N PHE A 13 1.25 -33.12 -11.41
CA PHE A 13 0.79 -31.73 -11.46
C PHE A 13 1.51 -30.97 -10.33
N ALA A 14 2.63 -30.33 -10.66
CA ALA A 14 3.28 -29.37 -9.77
C ALA A 14 2.40 -28.12 -9.70
N VAL A 15 1.61 -28.00 -8.62
CA VAL A 15 0.88 -26.78 -8.31
C VAL A 15 1.91 -25.72 -7.92
N VAL A 16 2.25 -24.86 -8.87
CA VAL A 16 3.06 -23.67 -8.60
C VAL A 16 2.14 -22.68 -7.87
N VAL A 17 2.27 -22.62 -6.55
CA VAL A 17 1.64 -21.56 -5.74
C VAL A 17 2.40 -20.29 -6.04
N ALA A 18 1.92 -19.53 -7.03
CA ALA A 18 2.41 -18.17 -7.26
C ALA A 18 2.01 -17.29 -6.07
N PRO A 19 2.96 -16.55 -5.44
CA PRO A 19 2.59 -15.57 -4.45
C PRO A 19 1.64 -14.57 -5.11
N ALA A 20 0.45 -14.39 -4.55
CA ALA A 20 -0.48 -13.37 -4.99
C ALA A 20 0.20 -12.01 -4.76
N ALA A 21 0.70 -11.39 -5.83
CA ALA A 21 1.13 -10.01 -5.79
C ALA A 21 -0.11 -9.17 -5.46
N ARG A 22 -0.19 -8.68 -4.24
CA ARG A 22 -1.23 -7.74 -3.83
C ARG A 22 -0.90 -6.40 -4.47
N ALA A 23 -1.43 -6.18 -5.65
CA ALA A 23 -1.52 -4.85 -6.22
C ALA A 23 -2.70 -4.15 -5.55
N ASP A 24 -2.49 -3.59 -4.36
CA ASP A 24 -3.49 -2.78 -3.72
C ASP A 24 -3.63 -1.48 -4.51
N ALA A 25 -4.81 -1.27 -5.05
CA ALA A 25 -5.15 -0.09 -5.82
C ALA A 25 -6.35 0.60 -5.17
N MET A 26 -6.33 1.93 -5.16
CA MET A 26 -7.43 2.74 -4.68
C MET A 26 -8.15 3.40 -5.85
N ARG A 27 -9.48 3.30 -5.86
CA ARG A 27 -10.28 3.97 -6.87
C ARG A 27 -10.84 5.27 -6.33
N CYS A 28 -10.57 6.37 -7.03
CA CYS A 28 -11.15 7.69 -6.79
C CYS A 28 -11.98 8.09 -8.02
N GLY A 29 -13.30 7.99 -7.90
CA GLY A 29 -14.19 8.16 -9.05
C GLY A 29 -13.90 7.11 -10.14
N SER A 30 -13.61 7.57 -11.35
CA SER A 30 -13.26 6.71 -12.49
C SER A 30 -11.77 6.39 -12.59
N LYS A 31 -10.93 6.99 -11.74
CA LYS A 31 -9.48 6.87 -11.79
C LYS A 31 -8.96 5.87 -10.76
N LEU A 32 -7.87 5.23 -11.09
CA LEU A 32 -7.21 4.25 -10.26
C LEU A 32 -5.85 4.80 -9.82
N ILE A 33 -5.61 4.79 -8.51
CA ILE A 33 -4.33 5.11 -7.88
C ILE A 33 -3.57 3.81 -7.66
N ARG A 34 -2.28 3.82 -7.98
CA ARG A 34 -1.38 2.67 -7.90
C ARG A 34 -0.07 3.05 -7.22
N ASP A 35 0.70 2.04 -6.89
CA ASP A 35 2.08 2.22 -6.45
C ASP A 35 2.89 3.01 -7.49
N GLY A 36 3.71 3.93 -7.01
CA GLY A 36 4.50 4.83 -7.84
C GLY A 36 3.79 6.13 -8.25
N ASP A 37 2.49 6.28 -8.02
CA ASP A 37 1.81 7.56 -8.26
C ASP A 37 2.32 8.64 -7.31
N THR A 38 2.32 9.89 -7.77
CA THR A 38 2.78 11.02 -6.96
C THR A 38 1.69 11.53 -6.01
N GLN A 39 2.09 12.16 -4.90
CA GLN A 39 1.17 12.84 -3.97
C GLN A 39 0.25 13.83 -4.70
N SER A 40 0.79 14.60 -5.64
CA SER A 40 0.00 15.57 -6.41
C SER A 40 -1.05 14.88 -7.29
N ALA A 41 -0.74 13.75 -7.89
CA ALA A 41 -1.69 12.96 -8.66
C ALA A 41 -2.81 12.41 -7.76
N VAL A 42 -2.45 11.84 -6.62
CA VAL A 42 -3.43 11.33 -5.65
C VAL A 42 -4.35 12.45 -5.15
N ARG A 43 -3.80 13.61 -4.77
CA ARG A 43 -4.59 14.75 -4.31
C ARG A 43 -5.52 15.30 -5.39
N SER A 44 -5.04 15.39 -6.64
CA SER A 44 -5.86 15.89 -7.76
C SER A 44 -7.02 14.95 -8.10
N LEU A 45 -6.86 13.64 -7.94
CA LEU A 45 -7.85 12.65 -8.30
C LEU A 45 -8.80 12.28 -7.14
N CYS A 46 -8.28 12.25 -5.92
CA CYS A 46 -9.01 11.82 -4.71
C CYS A 46 -9.43 12.98 -3.79
N GLY A 47 -8.92 14.20 -4.04
CA GLY A 47 -9.13 15.33 -3.16
C GLY A 47 -8.22 15.33 -1.94
N GLU A 48 -8.54 16.19 -0.97
CA GLU A 48 -7.78 16.27 0.28
C GLU A 48 -8.03 15.05 1.17
N PRO A 49 -6.99 14.50 1.79
CA PRO A 49 -7.14 13.44 2.76
C PRO A 49 -7.81 13.94 4.05
N THR A 50 -8.48 13.06 4.75
CA THR A 50 -9.12 13.36 6.04
C THR A 50 -8.08 13.51 7.15
N ASP A 51 -6.98 12.78 7.08
CA ASP A 51 -5.87 12.84 8.03
C ASP A 51 -4.54 12.68 7.30
N VAL A 52 -3.52 13.41 7.77
CA VAL A 52 -2.14 13.36 7.26
C VAL A 52 -1.18 13.19 8.43
N GLN A 53 -0.41 12.12 8.38
CA GLN A 53 0.68 11.87 9.32
C GLN A 53 2.02 11.96 8.60
N GLN A 54 2.96 12.66 9.17
CA GLN A 54 4.31 12.82 8.61
C GLN A 54 5.34 12.17 9.51
N ARG A 55 6.30 11.48 8.90
CA ARG A 55 7.43 10.82 9.56
C ARG A 55 8.67 10.95 8.70
N THR A 56 9.81 10.74 9.31
CA THR A 56 11.09 10.57 8.61
C THR A 56 11.64 9.21 8.95
N ILE A 57 12.10 8.48 7.95
CA ILE A 57 12.79 7.21 8.12
C ILE A 57 14.22 7.32 7.61
N LEU A 58 15.11 6.53 8.19
CA LEU A 58 16.47 6.40 7.72
C LEU A 58 16.58 5.18 6.82
N ARG A 59 17.06 5.37 5.61
CA ARG A 59 17.34 4.28 4.66
C ARG A 59 18.78 4.35 4.19
N HIS A 60 19.34 3.19 3.88
CA HIS A 60 20.57 3.16 3.08
C HIS A 60 20.29 3.74 1.70
N PRO A 61 21.18 4.58 1.17
CA PRO A 61 21.03 5.05 -0.20
C PRO A 61 21.09 3.84 -1.15
N TYR A 62 20.15 3.82 -2.08
CA TYR A 62 20.07 2.78 -3.09
C TYR A 62 19.71 3.37 -4.45
N PHE A 63 20.05 2.65 -5.51
CA PHE A 63 19.59 2.96 -6.86
C PHE A 63 19.07 1.68 -7.51
N ASP A 64 18.06 1.84 -8.36
CA ASP A 64 17.56 0.77 -9.21
C ASP A 64 18.30 0.77 -10.53
N PHE A 65 18.79 -0.39 -10.93
CA PHE A 65 19.39 -0.59 -12.23
C PHE A 65 18.87 -1.90 -12.84
N HIS A 66 18.07 -1.79 -13.88
CA HIS A 66 17.41 -2.92 -14.56
C HIS A 66 16.58 -3.81 -13.63
N GLY A 67 15.84 -3.21 -12.68
CA GLY A 67 15.02 -3.94 -11.73
C GLY A 67 15.78 -4.57 -10.55
N ASN A 68 17.09 -4.30 -10.44
CA ASN A 68 17.90 -4.72 -9.30
C ASN A 68 18.21 -3.53 -8.40
N ILE A 69 18.02 -3.70 -7.10
CA ILE A 69 18.30 -2.69 -6.10
C ILE A 69 19.74 -2.83 -5.62
N TYR A 70 20.52 -1.78 -5.76
CA TYR A 70 21.90 -1.69 -5.29
C TYR A 70 22.00 -0.66 -4.17
N SER A 71 22.53 -1.07 -3.03
CA SER A 71 22.87 -0.16 -1.94
C SER A 71 24.27 0.39 -2.17
N TYR A 72 24.51 1.67 -1.89
CA TYR A 72 25.80 2.30 -2.00
C TYR A 72 26.11 3.16 -0.76
N GLY A 73 27.36 3.12 -0.33
CA GLY A 73 27.86 3.86 0.82
C GLY A 73 27.46 3.26 2.18
N ASP A 74 28.16 3.71 3.23
CA ASP A 74 27.99 3.23 4.60
C ASP A 74 27.07 4.15 5.44
N GLY A 75 26.40 5.10 4.80
CA GLY A 75 25.56 6.10 5.44
C GLY A 75 24.08 5.79 5.39
N TYR A 76 23.30 6.62 6.06
CA TYR A 76 21.85 6.66 5.97
C TYR A 76 21.41 7.99 5.39
N VAL A 77 20.35 7.97 4.60
CA VAL A 77 19.66 9.16 4.13
C VAL A 77 18.30 9.27 4.80
N GLU A 78 17.90 10.47 5.13
CA GLU A 78 16.56 10.75 5.62
C GLU A 78 15.58 10.77 4.46
N VAL A 79 14.52 9.97 4.57
CA VAL A 79 13.47 9.89 3.56
C VAL A 79 12.14 10.28 4.21
N PRO A 80 11.44 11.29 3.67
CA PRO A 80 10.13 11.68 4.17
C PRO A 80 9.10 10.60 3.86
N VAL A 81 8.29 10.28 4.86
CA VAL A 81 7.15 9.37 4.75
C VAL A 81 5.90 10.12 5.18
N GLU A 82 4.91 10.13 4.32
CA GLU A 82 3.58 10.65 4.64
C GLU A 82 2.55 9.53 4.56
N VAL A 83 1.63 9.55 5.50
CA VAL A 83 0.51 8.59 5.53
C VAL A 83 -0.78 9.38 5.48
N TRP A 84 -1.51 9.22 4.39
CA TRP A 84 -2.78 9.89 4.15
C TRP A 84 -3.93 8.93 4.35
N THR A 85 -4.91 9.34 5.12
CA THR A 85 -6.13 8.57 5.34
C THR A 85 -7.30 9.24 4.65
N TYR A 86 -8.04 8.47 3.85
CA TYR A 86 -9.23 8.89 3.15
C TYR A 86 -10.47 8.24 3.75
N ASN A 87 -11.42 9.05 4.17
CA ASN A 87 -12.76 8.63 4.59
C ASN A 87 -13.75 8.96 3.48
N PHE A 88 -14.29 7.94 2.84
CA PHE A 88 -15.29 8.08 1.76
C PHE A 88 -16.74 7.97 2.26
N GLY A 89 -16.96 8.06 3.55
CA GLY A 89 -18.26 7.97 4.19
C GLY A 89 -18.55 6.60 4.81
N PRO A 90 -19.68 6.47 5.53
CA PRO A 90 -19.98 5.32 6.39
C PRO A 90 -20.26 4.02 5.63
N TYR A 91 -20.55 4.13 4.34
CA TYR A 91 -20.88 2.96 3.48
C TYR A 91 -19.73 2.50 2.59
N LYS A 92 -18.56 3.11 2.74
CA LYS A 92 -17.36 2.79 1.98
C LYS A 92 -16.20 2.50 2.93
N LEU A 93 -15.32 1.63 2.51
CA LEU A 93 -14.10 1.35 3.26
C LEU A 93 -13.14 2.53 3.14
N MET A 94 -12.58 2.94 4.26
CA MET A 94 -11.51 3.92 4.30
C MET A 94 -10.24 3.36 3.68
N ARG A 95 -9.41 4.23 3.15
CA ARG A 95 -8.12 3.89 2.57
C ARG A 95 -7.02 4.68 3.25
N ARG A 96 -5.92 4.00 3.46
CA ARG A 96 -4.67 4.61 3.93
C ARG A 96 -3.64 4.48 2.83
N VAL A 97 -3.06 5.60 2.43
CA VAL A 97 -2.03 5.68 1.39
C VAL A 97 -0.74 6.10 2.04
N ARG A 98 0.29 5.28 1.92
CA ARG A 98 1.62 5.58 2.41
C ARG A 98 2.49 6.05 1.26
N PHE A 99 3.05 7.24 1.42
CA PHE A 99 4.00 7.82 0.50
C PHE A 99 5.40 7.74 1.08
N VAL A 100 6.34 7.34 0.27
CA VAL A 100 7.77 7.38 0.59
C VAL A 100 8.45 8.21 -0.48
N ASP A 101 9.14 9.25 -0.06
CA ASP A 101 9.76 10.21 -0.98
C ASP A 101 8.78 10.80 -2.02
N GLY A 102 7.54 11.05 -1.60
CA GLY A 102 6.48 11.62 -2.45
C GLY A 102 5.78 10.66 -3.41
N LEU A 103 6.13 9.38 -3.41
CA LEU A 103 5.52 8.34 -4.24
C LEU A 103 4.72 7.34 -3.40
N VAL A 104 3.60 6.88 -3.93
CA VAL A 104 2.81 5.81 -3.32
C VAL A 104 3.65 4.54 -3.22
N GLU A 105 3.86 4.07 -2.00
CA GLU A 105 4.54 2.79 -1.71
C GLU A 105 3.54 1.70 -1.34
N GLU A 106 2.46 2.08 -0.64
CA GLU A 106 1.48 1.12 -0.13
C GLU A 106 0.10 1.75 -0.04
N ILE A 107 -0.92 0.98 -0.37
CA ILE A 107 -2.33 1.33 -0.19
C ILE A 107 -2.98 0.27 0.67
N GLU A 108 -3.48 0.66 1.84
CA GLU A 108 -4.13 -0.24 2.79
C GLU A 108 -5.64 0.03 2.82
N THR A 109 -6.42 -1.03 2.90
CA THR A 109 -7.86 -0.96 3.12
C THR A 109 -8.13 -1.03 4.62
N LEU A 110 -8.85 -0.04 5.14
CA LEU A 110 -9.27 0.03 6.53
C LEU A 110 -10.74 -0.42 6.67
N GLY A 111 -11.30 -0.28 7.88
CA GLY A 111 -12.71 -0.48 8.13
C GLY A 111 -13.61 0.56 7.42
N TYR A 112 -14.91 0.46 7.64
CA TYR A 112 -15.87 1.42 7.10
C TYR A 112 -15.60 2.83 7.63
N GLY A 113 -15.90 3.82 6.79
CA GLY A 113 -15.78 5.21 7.17
C GLY A 113 -16.91 5.68 8.11
N TYR A 114 -16.95 6.97 8.31
CA TYR A 114 -17.90 7.63 9.19
C TYR A 114 -18.39 8.95 8.54
N HIS A 115 -19.47 9.52 9.08
CA HIS A 115 -19.91 10.85 8.67
C HIS A 115 -18.92 11.91 9.14
N ALA A 116 -18.56 12.85 8.30
CA ALA A 116 -17.58 13.90 8.60
C ALA A 116 -17.95 14.76 9.83
N GLU A 117 -19.22 14.80 10.19
CA GLU A 117 -19.73 15.53 11.35
C GLU A 117 -19.52 14.76 12.68
N GLU A 118 -19.20 13.48 12.61
CA GLU A 118 -18.96 12.61 13.78
C GLU A 118 -17.46 12.47 14.10
N THR A 119 -16.66 13.48 13.80
CA THR A 119 -15.29 13.47 14.33
C THR A 119 -15.38 13.50 15.85
N PRO A 120 -14.98 12.43 16.56
CA PRO A 120 -14.99 12.44 18.02
C PRO A 120 -14.15 13.64 18.44
N ALA A 121 -14.73 14.54 19.22
CA ALA A 121 -13.99 15.63 19.81
C ALA A 121 -12.78 15.02 20.55
N PRO A 122 -11.58 15.61 20.41
CA PRO A 122 -10.40 15.09 21.09
C PRO A 122 -10.75 14.98 22.57
N GLU A 123 -10.68 13.77 23.10
CA GLU A 123 -10.90 13.46 24.48
C GLU A 123 -10.03 14.40 25.31
N ARG A 124 -10.68 15.34 26.02
CA ARG A 124 -9.95 16.19 26.95
C ARG A 124 -9.33 15.26 27.98
N ARG A 125 -8.03 15.09 27.90
CA ARG A 125 -7.28 14.56 29.03
C ARG A 125 -7.48 15.56 30.17
N ASP A 126 -8.41 15.27 31.03
CA ASP A 126 -8.51 15.96 32.30
C ASP A 126 -7.19 15.73 33.03
N THR A 127 -6.38 16.76 33.01
CA THR A 127 -5.16 16.79 33.81
C THR A 127 -5.62 16.88 35.26
N TYR A 128 -5.73 15.72 35.90
CA TYR A 128 -5.85 15.68 37.34
C TYR A 128 -4.60 16.33 37.95
N ARG A 129 -4.84 17.44 38.58
CA ARG A 129 -3.90 18.09 39.49
C ARG A 129 -3.82 17.33 40.83
#